data_89072d23b4528f99cdfe62a62a12dd24
#
_entry.id   89072d23b4528f99cdfe62a62a12dd24
#
_cell.length_a   1.000
_cell.length_b   1.000
_cell.length_c   1.000
_cell.angle_alpha   90.00
_cell.angle_beta   90.00
_cell.angle_gamma   90.00
#
_symmetry.space_group_name_H-M   'P 1'
#
loop_
_entity.id
_entity.type
_entity.pdbx_description
1 polymer ?
#
loop_
_entity_poly.entity_id
_entity_poly.type
_entity_poly.pdbx_seq_one_letter_code
_entity_poly.pdbx_strand_id
1 'polypeptide(L)'
;MKQVSVLFCDIVGSTLMTARLGAEAMRDLVAAFLEMSLAEVHRYGGAAPQFSGDGFMALFGAPVTQEDHVRRALLAALAIQQAFG
;
A
#
# COMPACT_ATOMS: atom_id res chain seq x y z
N MET A 1 3.13 23.17 -13.06
CA MET A 1 3.71 21.82 -12.92
C MET A 1 2.88 21.03 -11.92
N LYS A 2 2.48 19.83 -12.30
CA LYS A 2 1.70 18.96 -11.43
C LYS A 2 2.61 18.20 -10.47
N GLN A 3 2.30 18.25 -9.19
CA GLN A 3 3.03 17.51 -8.17
C GLN A 3 2.18 16.36 -7.66
N VAL A 4 2.82 15.23 -7.40
CA VAL A 4 2.17 14.03 -6.85
C VAL A 4 3.01 13.49 -5.72
N SER A 5 2.36 12.73 -4.83
CA SER A 5 3.07 11.93 -3.82
C SER A 5 3.00 10.47 -4.22
N VAL A 6 4.11 9.78 -4.07
CA VAL A 6 4.22 8.35 -4.36
C VAL A 6 4.47 7.62 -3.05
N LEU A 7 3.64 6.60 -2.80
CA LEU A 7 3.77 5.76 -1.61
C LEU A 7 4.08 4.34 -2.06
N PHE A 8 5.19 3.79 -1.57
CA PHE A 8 5.56 2.40 -1.80
C PHE A 8 5.23 1.58 -0.56
N CYS A 9 4.46 0.52 -0.74
CA CYS A 9 4.11 -0.41 0.33
C CYS A 9 4.63 -1.78 -0.02
N ASP A 10 5.30 -2.44 0.95
CA ASP A 10 5.85 -3.78 0.74
C ASP A 10 5.90 -4.52 2.08
N ILE A 11 5.89 -5.84 2.00
CA ILE A 11 6.03 -6.68 3.18
C ILE A 11 7.52 -6.98 3.40
N VAL A 12 8.04 -6.54 4.55
CA VAL A 12 9.43 -6.78 4.92
C VAL A 12 9.55 -8.20 5.50
N GLY A 13 10.57 -8.94 5.05
CA GLY A 13 10.84 -10.28 5.56
C GLY A 13 9.93 -11.36 4.99
N SER A 14 9.33 -11.12 3.82
CA SER A 14 8.40 -12.07 3.20
C SER A 14 9.04 -13.45 2.94
N THR A 15 10.31 -13.49 2.56
CA THR A 15 11.03 -14.75 2.32
C THR A 15 11.08 -15.60 3.59
N LEU A 16 11.43 -14.98 4.72
CA LEU A 16 11.48 -15.69 6.00
C LEU A 16 10.10 -16.14 6.44
N MET A 17 9.09 -15.29 6.27
CA MET A 17 7.71 -15.61 6.61
C MET A 17 7.18 -16.76 5.76
N THR A 18 7.52 -16.79 4.47
CA THR A 18 7.15 -17.89 3.58
C THR A 18 7.75 -19.21 4.06
N ALA A 19 9.00 -19.18 4.49
CA ALA A 19 9.68 -20.37 5.01
C ALA A 19 8.99 -20.91 6.28
N ARG A 20 8.47 -20.02 7.13
CA ARG A 20 7.80 -20.40 8.38
C ARG A 20 6.36 -20.81 8.21
N LEU A 21 5.61 -20.08 7.37
CA LEU A 21 4.16 -20.26 7.23
C LEU A 21 3.78 -21.21 6.11
N GLY A 22 4.66 -21.38 5.11
CA GLY A 22 4.35 -22.09 3.89
C GLY A 22 3.76 -21.16 2.83
N ALA A 23 3.84 -21.59 1.58
CA ALA A 23 3.47 -20.76 0.43
C ALA A 23 1.99 -20.41 0.42
N GLU A 24 1.12 -21.35 0.80
CA GLU A 24 -0.33 -21.12 0.79
C GLU A 24 -0.75 -20.10 1.84
N ALA A 25 -0.26 -20.26 3.09
CA ALA A 25 -0.57 -19.32 4.16
C ALA A 25 0.00 -17.94 3.86
N MET A 26 1.19 -17.86 3.26
CA MET A 26 1.79 -16.60 2.87
C MET A 26 0.99 -15.90 1.78
N ARG A 27 0.47 -16.66 0.82
CA ARG A 27 -0.39 -16.11 -0.24
C ARG A 27 -1.64 -15.47 0.36
N ASP A 28 -2.27 -16.14 1.33
CA ASP A 28 -3.46 -15.61 1.99
C ASP A 28 -3.14 -14.34 2.78
N LEU A 29 -1.99 -14.31 3.43
CA LEU A 29 -1.54 -13.13 4.18
C LEU A 29 -1.29 -11.96 3.25
N VAL A 30 -0.62 -12.17 2.12
CA VAL A 30 -0.35 -11.12 1.13
C VAL A 30 -1.66 -10.58 0.55
N ALA A 31 -2.60 -11.47 0.24
CA ALA A 31 -3.91 -11.06 -0.28
C ALA A 31 -4.65 -10.18 0.73
N ALA A 32 -4.65 -10.55 2.00
CA ALA A 32 -5.29 -9.76 3.06
C ALA A 32 -4.60 -8.40 3.22
N PHE A 33 -3.26 -8.37 3.19
CA PHE A 33 -2.49 -7.14 3.27
C PHE A 33 -2.82 -6.20 2.12
N LEU A 34 -2.83 -6.71 0.89
CA LEU A 34 -3.13 -5.89 -0.29
C LEU A 34 -4.55 -5.36 -0.25
N GLU A 35 -5.51 -6.18 0.09
CA GLU A 35 -6.92 -5.76 0.17
C GLU A 35 -7.10 -4.63 1.18
N MET A 36 -6.57 -4.79 2.39
CA MET A 36 -6.70 -3.80 3.44
C MET A 36 -5.94 -2.52 3.10
N SER A 37 -4.71 -2.65 2.59
CA SER A 37 -3.87 -1.51 2.24
C SER A 37 -4.48 -0.69 1.11
N LEU A 38 -5.03 -1.35 0.09
CA LEU A 38 -5.69 -0.67 -1.02
C LEU A 38 -6.94 0.06 -0.57
N ALA A 39 -7.69 -0.51 0.38
CA ALA A 39 -8.85 0.17 0.96
C ALA A 39 -8.44 1.48 1.61
N GLU A 40 -7.32 1.50 2.34
CA GLU A 40 -6.82 2.73 2.96
C GLU A 40 -6.33 3.74 1.92
N VAL A 41 -5.64 3.27 0.87
CA VAL A 41 -5.22 4.16 -0.23
C VAL A 41 -6.44 4.84 -0.85
N HIS A 42 -7.47 4.08 -1.18
CA HIS A 42 -8.69 4.63 -1.79
C HIS A 42 -9.45 5.55 -0.83
N ARG A 43 -9.47 5.21 0.45
CA ARG A 43 -10.11 6.03 1.47
C ARG A 43 -9.57 7.45 1.50
N TYR A 44 -8.25 7.60 1.31
CA TYR A 44 -7.61 8.92 1.29
C TYR A 44 -7.43 9.49 -0.12
N GLY A 45 -8.10 8.90 -1.11
CA GLY A 45 -8.18 9.47 -2.45
C GLY A 45 -7.01 9.12 -3.35
N GLY A 46 -6.25 8.09 -3.01
CA GLY A 46 -5.15 7.64 -3.85
C GLY A 46 -5.56 6.61 -4.89
N ALA A 47 -4.64 6.29 -5.78
CA ALA A 47 -4.77 5.24 -6.77
C ALA A 47 -3.55 4.33 -6.72
N ALA A 48 -3.71 3.05 -7.03
CA ALA A 48 -2.62 2.09 -7.00
C ALA A 48 -2.47 1.44 -8.38
N PRO A 49 -1.75 2.11 -9.31
CA PRO A 49 -1.67 1.63 -10.68
C PRO A 49 -0.72 0.46 -10.90
N GLN A 50 0.17 0.17 -9.96
CA GLN A 50 1.18 -0.86 -10.14
C GLN A 50 1.33 -1.73 -8.90
N PHE A 51 1.49 -3.03 -9.16
CA PHE A 51 1.81 -4.03 -8.14
C PHE A 51 3.16 -4.66 -8.45
N SER A 52 3.88 -5.07 -7.41
CA SER A 52 5.14 -5.77 -7.55
C SER A 52 5.27 -6.79 -6.41
N GLY A 53 5.26 -8.09 -6.74
CA GLY A 53 5.43 -9.12 -5.74
C GLY A 53 4.50 -8.98 -4.54
N ASP A 54 5.06 -8.63 -3.38
CA ASP A 54 4.36 -8.52 -2.11
C ASP A 54 3.91 -7.10 -1.79
N GLY A 55 3.94 -6.20 -2.78
CA GLY A 55 3.68 -4.81 -2.52
C GLY A 55 3.04 -4.08 -3.69
N PHE A 56 2.94 -2.77 -3.56
CA PHE A 56 2.35 -1.93 -4.60
C PHE A 56 2.87 -0.50 -4.49
N MET A 57 2.65 0.26 -5.56
CA MET A 57 2.90 1.69 -5.60
C MET A 57 1.57 2.43 -5.64
N ALA A 58 1.39 3.41 -4.78
CA ALA A 58 0.20 4.26 -4.75
C ALA A 58 0.55 5.70 -5.12
N LEU A 59 -0.38 6.38 -5.78
CA LEU A 59 -0.25 7.76 -6.18
C LEU A 59 -1.34 8.61 -5.54
N PHE A 60 -0.95 9.79 -5.07
CA PHE A 60 -1.86 10.80 -4.53
C PHE A 60 -1.63 12.10 -5.29
N GLY A 61 -2.71 12.69 -5.79
CA GLY A 61 -2.62 13.88 -6.63
C GLY A 61 -2.72 13.60 -8.13
N ALA A 62 -2.94 12.36 -8.52
CA ALA A 62 -3.16 11.94 -9.89
C ALA A 62 -4.11 10.74 -9.90
N PRO A 63 -4.96 10.57 -10.92
CA PRO A 63 -5.16 11.48 -12.06
C PRO A 63 -5.85 12.80 -11.71
N VAL A 64 -6.50 12.86 -10.54
CA VAL A 64 -7.15 14.06 -10.05
C VAL A 64 -6.18 14.85 -9.20
N THR A 65 -6.00 16.13 -9.50
CA THR A 65 -5.10 17.00 -8.75
C THR A 65 -5.63 17.22 -7.33
N GLN A 66 -4.74 17.06 -6.35
CA GLN A 66 -5.05 17.27 -4.93
C GLN A 66 -3.94 18.12 -4.33
N GLU A 67 -4.28 19.29 -3.81
CA GLU A 67 -3.29 20.17 -3.18
C GLU A 67 -2.70 19.53 -1.91
N ASP A 68 -3.51 18.74 -1.21
CA ASP A 68 -3.12 18.07 0.04
C ASP A 68 -2.63 16.64 -0.18
N HIS A 69 -2.03 16.37 -1.35
CA HIS A 69 -1.60 15.00 -1.69
C HIS A 69 -0.58 14.42 -0.71
N VAL A 70 0.33 15.24 -0.17
CA VAL A 70 1.31 14.78 0.83
C VAL A 70 0.60 14.32 2.10
N ARG A 71 -0.34 15.11 2.59
CA ARG A 71 -1.10 14.76 3.80
C ARG A 71 -1.89 13.47 3.60
N ARG A 72 -2.53 13.31 2.45
CA ARG A 72 -3.31 12.11 2.12
C ARG A 72 -2.43 10.88 2.08
N ALA A 73 -1.25 10.98 1.46
CA ALA A 73 -0.30 9.87 1.40
C ALA A 73 0.18 9.47 2.80
N LEU A 74 0.49 10.44 3.67
CA LEU A 74 0.92 10.18 5.03
C LEU A 74 -0.17 9.53 5.86
N LEU A 75 -1.41 10.00 5.74
CA LEU A 75 -2.54 9.41 6.47
C LEU A 75 -2.79 7.96 6.04
N ALA A 76 -2.70 7.69 4.73
CA ALA A 76 -2.84 6.34 4.22
C ALA A 76 -1.72 5.43 4.76
N ALA A 77 -0.48 5.90 4.73
CA ALA A 77 0.66 5.14 5.23
C ALA A 77 0.52 4.80 6.72
N LEU A 78 0.10 5.78 7.53
CA LEU A 78 -0.12 5.56 8.97
C LEU A 78 -1.24 4.57 9.22
N ALA A 79 -2.34 4.67 8.48
CA ALA A 79 -3.46 3.75 8.62
C ALA A 79 -3.05 2.31 8.29
N ILE A 80 -2.26 2.13 7.22
CA ILE A 80 -1.75 0.82 6.84
C ILE A 80 -0.84 0.26 7.94
N GLN A 81 0.07 1.07 8.46
CA GLN A 81 0.97 0.64 9.52
C GLN A 81 0.22 0.27 10.80
N GLN A 82 -0.77 1.04 11.18
CA GLN A 82 -1.56 0.74 12.38
C GLN A 82 -2.32 -0.57 12.27
N ALA A 83 -2.76 -0.92 11.07
CA ALA A 83 -3.49 -2.17 10.85
C ALA A 83 -2.58 -3.41 10.87
N PHE A 84 -1.34 -3.29 10.41
CA PHE A 84 -0.39 -4.42 10.32
C PHE A 84 0.82 -4.28 11.24
N GLY A 85 1.06 -3.11 11.73
CA GLY A 85 2.16 -2.86 12.64
C GLY A 85 1.84 -3.29 14.03
#